data_dca4a4a7ccf1df826e2f6d27530ed567
#
_entry.id   dca4a4a7ccf1df826e2f6d27530ed567
#
_cell.length_a   1.000
_cell.length_b   1.000
_cell.length_c   1.000
_cell.angle_alpha   90.00
_cell.angle_beta   90.00
_cell.angle_gamma   90.00
#
_symmetry.space_group_name_H-M   'P 1'
#
loop_
_entity.id
_entity.type
_entity.pdbx_description
1 polymer ?
#
loop_
_entity_poly.entity_id
_entity_poly.type
_entity_poly.pdbx_seq_one_letter_code
_entity_poly.pdbx_strand_id
1 'polypeptide(L)'
;LIIAGIFRRSFFNSPFYIFFRHIRRFGIGTQRVADEAKRLFPAARVARLDSDVMQKRGEYQRIYEAMRGGEIDILVGTQMVAKGLDFPNLHLAAVIAADTMLNLPDWRAGERTFQLISQLIGRAGRRNKQGLAVVQTYMPEAFPIMTAAERDYQRFYQAELLYRQMHGYPPCNHLLRLLFTARDQGALVEACQSYHYYLQQQLADAGEICGPAEAPYARIKDRWRRQIMIKTTDVHFSAQAAETAWQTMQQEEHLPPDIMFSIDIDPMSAF
;
A
#
# COMPACT_ATOMS: atom_id res chain seq x y z
N LEU A 1 -7.80 -0.83 -6.00
CA LEU A 1 -8.05 -0.69 -7.44
C LEU A 1 -8.84 0.58 -7.69
N ILE A 2 -8.51 1.33 -8.74
CA ILE A 2 -9.14 2.61 -9.06
C ILE A 2 -9.76 2.52 -10.44
N ILE A 3 -11.01 2.94 -10.54
CA ILE A 3 -11.66 3.23 -11.83
C ILE A 3 -11.83 4.75 -11.90
N ALA A 4 -11.21 5.38 -12.90
CA ALA A 4 -11.49 6.74 -13.27
C ALA A 4 -12.28 6.72 -14.58
N GLY A 5 -13.51 7.21 -14.60
CA GLY A 5 -14.36 7.17 -15.78
C GLY A 5 -14.84 8.55 -16.20
N ILE A 6 -14.72 8.87 -17.47
CA ILE A 6 -15.48 9.94 -18.11
C ILE A 6 -16.83 9.33 -18.53
N PHE A 7 -17.77 9.23 -17.61
CA PHE A 7 -19.11 8.83 -17.99
C PHE A 7 -19.79 10.03 -18.66
N ARG A 8 -20.14 9.92 -19.95
CA ARG A 8 -20.99 10.90 -20.62
C ARG A 8 -22.37 10.91 -19.95
N ARG A 9 -22.98 12.10 -19.85
CA ARG A 9 -24.30 12.34 -19.22
C ARG A 9 -25.40 11.38 -19.72
N SER A 10 -25.28 10.81 -20.92
CA SER A 10 -26.23 9.85 -21.50
C SER A 10 -26.33 8.50 -20.75
N PHE A 11 -25.38 8.18 -19.88
CA PHE A 11 -25.42 6.96 -19.07
C PHE A 11 -26.03 7.17 -17.66
N PHE A 12 -26.34 8.42 -17.26
CA PHE A 12 -26.77 8.76 -15.90
C PHE A 12 -28.31 8.90 -15.73
N ASN A 13 -29.14 8.54 -16.71
CA ASN A 13 -30.60 8.62 -16.57
C ASN A 13 -31.20 7.52 -15.69
N SER A 14 -30.41 6.76 -14.99
CA SER A 14 -30.85 5.80 -13.99
C SER A 14 -29.96 5.90 -12.75
N PRO A 15 -30.45 5.80 -11.49
CA PRO A 15 -29.61 5.73 -10.32
C PRO A 15 -28.89 4.37 -10.31
N PHE A 16 -27.79 4.29 -11.00
CA PHE A 16 -26.95 3.08 -11.01
C PHE A 16 -26.13 3.03 -9.71
N TYR A 17 -26.67 2.35 -8.73
CA TYR A 17 -25.86 1.66 -7.75
C TYR A 17 -25.15 0.51 -8.49
N ILE A 18 -23.89 0.70 -8.86
CA ILE A 18 -23.08 -0.41 -9.40
C ILE A 18 -22.78 -1.33 -8.24
N PHE A 19 -23.71 -2.22 -7.92
CA PHE A 19 -23.50 -3.31 -7.00
C PHE A 19 -22.67 -4.39 -7.70
N PHE A 20 -21.36 -4.38 -7.50
CA PHE A 20 -20.53 -5.54 -7.81
C PHE A 20 -20.82 -6.66 -6.77
N ARG A 21 -21.98 -7.28 -6.85
CA ARG A 21 -22.43 -8.33 -5.93
C ARG A 21 -21.58 -9.61 -5.95
N HIS A 22 -20.66 -9.77 -6.92
CA HIS A 22 -20.02 -11.05 -7.20
C HIS A 22 -18.50 -11.06 -7.03
N ILE A 23 -17.90 -10.03 -6.43
CA ILE A 23 -16.46 -10.00 -6.22
C ILE A 23 -16.13 -10.61 -4.86
N ARG A 24 -16.14 -11.95 -4.79
CA ARG A 24 -15.92 -12.74 -3.56
C ARG A 24 -14.46 -13.07 -3.25
N ARG A 25 -13.46 -12.56 -3.99
CA ARG A 25 -12.05 -12.88 -3.75
C ARG A 25 -11.22 -11.61 -3.62
N PHE A 26 -10.48 -11.50 -2.53
CA PHE A 26 -9.40 -10.55 -2.35
C PHE A 26 -8.37 -10.71 -3.50
N GLY A 27 -7.87 -9.60 -4.06
CA GLY A 27 -6.89 -9.66 -5.14
C GLY A 27 -7.47 -9.66 -6.56
N ILE A 28 -8.52 -8.87 -6.79
CA ILE A 28 -9.05 -8.68 -8.15
C ILE A 28 -8.05 -7.87 -8.95
N GLY A 29 -7.43 -8.53 -9.95
CA GLY A 29 -6.55 -7.86 -10.89
C GLY A 29 -7.29 -6.82 -11.73
N THR A 30 -6.58 -5.78 -12.17
CA THR A 30 -7.07 -4.72 -13.07
C THR A 30 -7.71 -5.30 -14.33
N GLN A 31 -7.19 -6.43 -14.82
CA GLN A 31 -7.74 -7.12 -15.98
C GLN A 31 -9.22 -7.53 -15.80
N ARG A 32 -9.52 -8.20 -14.67
CA ARG A 32 -10.89 -8.65 -14.40
C ARG A 32 -11.88 -7.50 -14.29
N VAL A 33 -11.47 -6.40 -13.68
CA VAL A 33 -12.31 -5.20 -13.57
C VAL A 33 -12.51 -4.55 -14.93
N ALA A 34 -11.48 -4.50 -15.77
CA ALA A 34 -11.62 -3.98 -17.13
C ALA A 34 -12.54 -4.86 -17.97
N ASP A 35 -12.46 -6.18 -17.85
CA ASP A 35 -13.32 -7.11 -18.58
C ASP A 35 -14.77 -7.00 -18.11
N GLU A 36 -15.01 -6.87 -16.82
CA GLU A 36 -16.35 -6.65 -16.26
C GLU A 36 -16.91 -5.29 -16.68
N ALA A 37 -16.09 -4.23 -16.71
CA ALA A 37 -16.51 -2.94 -17.23
C ALA A 37 -16.93 -3.00 -18.71
N LYS A 38 -16.19 -3.73 -19.55
CA LYS A 38 -16.57 -3.97 -20.96
C LYS A 38 -17.88 -4.75 -21.09
N ARG A 39 -18.10 -5.74 -20.21
CA ARG A 39 -19.33 -6.53 -20.19
C ARG A 39 -20.54 -5.69 -19.79
N LEU A 40 -20.40 -4.83 -18.78
CA LEU A 40 -21.49 -3.99 -18.27
C LEU A 40 -21.75 -2.77 -19.16
N PHE A 41 -20.74 -2.28 -19.83
CA PHE A 41 -20.81 -1.10 -20.71
C PHE A 41 -20.25 -1.41 -22.10
N PRO A 42 -20.98 -2.20 -22.94
CA PRO A 42 -20.45 -2.65 -24.23
C PRO A 42 -20.10 -1.50 -25.20
N ALA A 43 -20.76 -0.35 -25.06
CA ALA A 43 -20.50 0.84 -25.88
C ALA A 43 -19.36 1.72 -25.37
N ALA A 44 -18.79 1.40 -24.19
CA ALA A 44 -17.73 2.20 -23.59
C ALA A 44 -16.34 1.74 -24.05
N ARG A 45 -15.48 2.69 -24.33
CA ARG A 45 -14.07 2.44 -24.65
C ARG A 45 -13.28 2.33 -23.33
N VAL A 46 -12.98 1.09 -22.96
CA VAL A 46 -12.31 0.75 -21.69
C VAL A 46 -10.82 0.57 -21.91
N ALA A 47 -10.00 1.31 -21.18
CA ALA A 47 -8.54 1.15 -21.14
C ALA A 47 -8.06 0.71 -19.76
N ARG A 48 -6.84 0.16 -19.70
CA ARG A 48 -6.17 -0.28 -18.49
C ARG A 48 -4.83 0.43 -18.34
N LEU A 49 -4.52 0.87 -17.12
CA LEU A 49 -3.26 1.50 -16.76
C LEU A 49 -2.75 0.89 -15.44
N ASP A 50 -1.85 -0.05 -15.55
CA ASP A 50 -1.19 -0.73 -14.44
C ASP A 50 0.31 -0.93 -14.72
N SER A 51 1.00 -1.57 -13.78
CA SER A 51 2.46 -1.79 -13.87
C SER A 51 2.87 -2.50 -15.15
N ASP A 52 2.07 -3.46 -15.64
CA ASP A 52 2.40 -4.25 -16.83
C ASP A 52 2.31 -3.40 -18.10
N VAL A 53 1.29 -2.53 -18.16
CA VAL A 53 1.10 -1.58 -19.27
C VAL A 53 2.20 -0.51 -19.26
N MET A 54 2.61 -0.05 -18.08
CA MET A 54 3.63 0.99 -17.92
C MET A 54 5.05 0.54 -18.31
N GLN A 55 5.33 -0.75 -18.30
CA GLN A 55 6.62 -1.27 -18.79
C GLN A 55 6.82 -1.05 -20.29
N LYS A 56 5.74 -0.83 -21.03
CA LYS A 56 5.81 -0.52 -22.47
C LYS A 56 6.08 0.96 -22.69
N ARG A 57 7.21 1.26 -23.31
CA ARG A 57 7.66 2.65 -23.56
C ARG A 57 6.59 3.43 -24.34
N GLY A 58 6.18 4.58 -23.83
CA GLY A 58 5.22 5.49 -24.45
C GLY A 58 3.74 5.14 -24.27
N GLU A 59 3.40 3.95 -23.77
CA GLU A 59 2.01 3.52 -23.58
C GLU A 59 1.27 4.37 -22.53
N TYR A 60 1.97 4.75 -21.47
CA TYR A 60 1.44 5.68 -20.47
C TYR A 60 0.98 7.01 -21.10
N GLN A 61 1.87 7.63 -21.91
CA GLN A 61 1.57 8.91 -22.56
C GLN A 61 0.40 8.77 -23.55
N ARG A 62 0.37 7.69 -24.32
CA ARG A 62 -0.72 7.38 -25.26
C ARG A 62 -2.07 7.27 -24.56
N ILE A 63 -2.15 6.51 -23.46
CA ILE A 63 -3.39 6.34 -22.68
C ILE A 63 -3.81 7.66 -22.04
N TYR A 64 -2.84 8.43 -21.52
CA TYR A 64 -3.12 9.73 -20.92
C TYR A 64 -3.73 10.72 -21.93
N GLU A 65 -3.15 10.83 -23.11
CA GLU A 65 -3.64 11.71 -24.18
C GLU A 65 -5.01 11.24 -24.71
N ALA A 66 -5.18 9.95 -24.94
CA ALA A 66 -6.47 9.36 -25.34
C ALA A 66 -7.57 9.61 -24.32
N MET A 67 -7.27 9.47 -23.01
CA MET A 67 -8.24 9.78 -21.95
C MET A 67 -8.55 11.28 -21.91
N ARG A 68 -7.55 12.13 -22.05
CA ARG A 68 -7.71 13.61 -22.09
C ARG A 68 -8.49 14.06 -23.32
N GLY A 69 -8.25 13.44 -24.47
CA GLY A 69 -8.94 13.67 -25.74
C GLY A 69 -10.38 13.13 -25.78
N GLY A 70 -10.78 12.35 -24.77
CA GLY A 70 -12.11 11.74 -24.71
C GLY A 70 -12.26 10.54 -25.64
N GLU A 71 -11.16 9.89 -26.01
CA GLU A 71 -11.14 8.64 -26.78
C GLU A 71 -11.32 7.41 -25.87
N ILE A 72 -11.14 7.56 -24.56
CA ILE A 72 -11.37 6.55 -23.54
C ILE A 72 -12.50 7.04 -22.63
N ASP A 73 -13.45 6.15 -22.36
CA ASP A 73 -14.61 6.44 -21.51
C ASP A 73 -14.42 5.92 -20.10
N ILE A 74 -13.71 4.79 -19.94
CA ILE A 74 -13.43 4.17 -18.64
C ILE A 74 -11.94 3.81 -18.56
N LEU A 75 -11.25 4.32 -17.55
CA LEU A 75 -9.88 3.95 -17.25
C LEU A 75 -9.83 3.12 -15.96
N VAL A 76 -9.31 1.92 -16.05
CA VAL A 76 -9.11 1.00 -14.92
C VAL A 76 -7.62 0.94 -14.58
N GLY A 77 -7.27 1.09 -13.30
CA GLY A 77 -5.86 1.01 -12.91
C GLY A 77 -5.63 0.83 -11.42
N THR A 78 -4.38 0.88 -11.03
CA THR A 78 -3.94 0.85 -9.65
C THR A 78 -3.82 2.28 -9.09
N GLN A 79 -3.16 2.46 -7.95
CA GLN A 79 -2.89 3.77 -7.35
C GLN A 79 -2.22 4.78 -8.32
N MET A 80 -1.57 4.28 -9.38
CA MET A 80 -0.93 5.12 -10.40
C MET A 80 -1.92 6.04 -11.11
N VAL A 81 -3.18 5.61 -11.29
CA VAL A 81 -4.25 6.43 -11.87
C VAL A 81 -4.65 7.60 -10.94
N ALA A 82 -4.49 7.42 -9.63
CA ALA A 82 -4.77 8.48 -8.65
C ALA A 82 -3.64 9.50 -8.56
N LYS A 83 -2.40 9.14 -8.89
CA LYS A 83 -1.24 10.03 -8.73
C LYS A 83 -0.93 10.76 -10.04
N GLY A 84 -0.91 12.10 -10.00
CA GLY A 84 -0.36 12.92 -11.07
C GLY A 84 -1.22 13.13 -12.33
N LEU A 85 -2.31 12.38 -12.53
CA LEU A 85 -3.14 12.51 -13.72
C LEU A 85 -4.27 13.56 -13.51
N ASP A 86 -4.33 14.57 -14.34
CA ASP A 86 -5.41 15.55 -14.36
C ASP A 86 -6.31 15.33 -15.59
N PHE A 87 -7.52 14.85 -15.32
CA PHE A 87 -8.53 14.62 -16.34
C PHE A 87 -9.65 15.65 -16.21
N PRO A 88 -9.71 16.66 -17.12
CA PRO A 88 -10.63 17.79 -16.98
C PRO A 88 -12.12 17.42 -17.04
N ASN A 89 -12.43 16.25 -17.58
CA ASN A 89 -13.82 15.77 -17.79
C ASN A 89 -14.16 14.53 -16.95
N LEU A 90 -13.49 14.33 -15.81
CA LEU A 90 -13.76 13.21 -14.92
C LEU A 90 -15.06 13.44 -14.16
N HIS A 91 -16.09 12.64 -14.43
CA HIS A 91 -17.39 12.73 -13.77
C HIS A 91 -17.54 11.72 -12.63
N LEU A 92 -16.87 10.57 -12.75
CA LEU A 92 -16.88 9.52 -11.74
C LEU A 92 -15.47 9.05 -11.43
N ALA A 93 -15.15 8.97 -10.16
CA ALA A 93 -13.97 8.27 -9.66
C ALA A 93 -14.42 7.20 -8.65
N ALA A 94 -13.92 5.96 -8.81
CA ALA A 94 -14.29 4.88 -7.93
C ALA A 94 -13.07 4.15 -7.38
N VAL A 95 -13.11 3.81 -6.09
CA VAL A 95 -12.21 2.85 -5.44
C VAL A 95 -12.93 1.53 -5.29
N ILE A 96 -12.34 0.47 -5.82
CA ILE A 96 -12.85 -0.88 -5.66
C ILE A 96 -11.99 -1.60 -4.63
N ALA A 97 -12.65 -2.24 -3.64
CA ALA A 97 -12.00 -2.97 -2.55
C ALA A 97 -10.98 -2.11 -1.77
N ALA A 98 -11.44 -0.99 -1.19
CA ALA A 98 -10.62 -0.13 -0.34
C ALA A 98 -9.99 -0.89 0.83
N ASP A 99 -10.66 -1.93 1.31
CA ASP A 99 -10.21 -2.84 2.36
C ASP A 99 -8.87 -3.50 2.07
N THR A 100 -8.56 -3.76 0.80
CA THR A 100 -7.29 -4.38 0.41
C THR A 100 -6.09 -3.53 0.85
N MET A 101 -6.22 -2.21 0.80
CA MET A 101 -5.17 -1.30 1.25
C MET A 101 -5.19 -1.11 2.76
N LEU A 102 -6.37 -1.02 3.34
CA LEU A 102 -6.54 -0.82 4.78
C LEU A 102 -6.02 -2.01 5.60
N ASN A 103 -6.15 -3.23 5.07
CA ASN A 103 -5.73 -4.47 5.72
C ASN A 103 -4.30 -4.91 5.37
N LEU A 104 -3.49 -4.04 4.74
CA LEU A 104 -2.07 -4.33 4.57
C LEU A 104 -1.38 -4.35 5.94
N PRO A 105 -0.43 -5.27 6.18
CA PRO A 105 0.36 -5.30 7.40
C PRO A 105 1.43 -4.19 7.40
N ASP A 106 0.96 -2.95 7.33
CA ASP A 106 1.80 -1.74 7.26
C ASP A 106 1.18 -0.68 8.19
N TRP A 107 1.99 -0.13 9.08
CA TRP A 107 1.57 0.89 10.03
C TRP A 107 0.97 2.15 9.37
N ARG A 108 1.26 2.38 8.09
CA ARG A 108 0.73 3.48 7.28
C ARG A 108 -0.51 3.10 6.46
N ALA A 109 -1.06 1.91 6.64
CA ALA A 109 -2.20 1.45 5.84
C ALA A 109 -3.40 2.40 5.92
N GLY A 110 -3.72 2.90 7.13
CA GLY A 110 -4.78 3.89 7.35
C GLY A 110 -4.51 5.21 6.63
N GLU A 111 -3.31 5.77 6.82
CA GLU A 111 -2.89 7.02 6.16
C GLU A 111 -2.95 6.90 4.64
N ARG A 112 -2.41 5.82 4.08
CA ARG A 112 -2.42 5.59 2.62
C ARG A 112 -3.83 5.44 2.07
N THR A 113 -4.72 4.80 2.81
CA THR A 113 -6.13 4.66 2.43
C THR A 113 -6.83 6.02 2.43
N PHE A 114 -6.65 6.81 3.51
CA PHE A 114 -7.17 8.17 3.58
C PHE A 114 -6.66 9.05 2.43
N GLN A 115 -5.35 9.04 2.18
CA GLN A 115 -4.73 9.83 1.12
C GLN A 115 -5.27 9.45 -0.27
N LEU A 116 -5.39 8.16 -0.54
CA LEU A 116 -5.90 7.67 -1.82
C LEU A 116 -7.33 8.12 -2.08
N ILE A 117 -8.22 7.93 -1.09
CA ILE A 117 -9.63 8.32 -1.20
C ILE A 117 -9.75 9.84 -1.34
N SER A 118 -9.03 10.61 -0.52
CA SER A 118 -9.01 12.08 -0.58
C SER A 118 -8.53 12.59 -1.94
N GLN A 119 -7.48 11.97 -2.52
CA GLN A 119 -6.99 12.32 -3.86
C GLN A 119 -8.05 12.06 -4.93
N LEU A 120 -8.77 10.95 -4.85
CA LEU A 120 -9.83 10.60 -5.78
C LEU A 120 -11.02 11.55 -5.70
N ILE A 121 -11.47 11.84 -4.48
CA ILE A 121 -12.55 12.81 -4.25
C ILE A 121 -12.17 14.19 -4.80
N GLY A 122 -10.91 14.62 -4.60
CA GLY A 122 -10.40 15.89 -5.11
C GLY A 122 -10.28 15.95 -6.64
N ARG A 123 -10.34 14.81 -7.35
CA ARG A 123 -10.30 14.74 -8.83
C ARG A 123 -11.68 14.74 -9.44
N ALA A 124 -12.66 14.10 -8.80
CA ALA A 124 -14.04 14.13 -9.24
C ALA A 124 -14.60 15.55 -9.08
N GLY A 125 -15.17 16.12 -10.15
CA GLY A 125 -15.88 17.39 -10.07
C GLY A 125 -15.04 18.68 -10.18
N ARG A 126 -13.82 18.63 -10.70
CA ARG A 126 -13.07 19.85 -11.04
C ARG A 126 -13.78 20.65 -12.13
N ARG A 127 -13.66 21.99 -12.11
CA ARG A 127 -14.22 22.96 -13.08
C ARG A 127 -15.75 23.07 -13.09
N ASN A 128 -16.36 23.32 -11.92
CA ASN A 128 -17.81 23.58 -11.77
C ASN A 128 -18.76 22.48 -12.25
N LYS A 129 -18.28 21.22 -12.36
CA LYS A 129 -19.12 20.06 -12.61
C LYS A 129 -19.25 19.25 -11.33
N GLN A 130 -20.45 18.84 -10.98
CA GLN A 130 -20.66 17.87 -9.88
C GLN A 130 -20.03 16.54 -10.30
N GLY A 131 -18.92 16.17 -9.64
CA GLY A 131 -18.31 14.87 -9.79
C GLY A 131 -18.75 13.93 -8.67
N LEU A 132 -18.86 12.65 -8.98
CA LEU A 132 -19.19 11.60 -8.03
C LEU A 132 -17.94 10.81 -7.68
N ALA A 133 -17.70 10.60 -6.38
CA ALA A 133 -16.71 9.64 -5.89
C ALA A 133 -17.42 8.48 -5.23
N VAL A 134 -17.05 7.25 -5.57
CA VAL A 134 -17.61 6.02 -5.00
C VAL A 134 -16.50 5.20 -4.38
N VAL A 135 -16.69 4.77 -3.15
CA VAL A 135 -15.76 3.89 -2.44
C VAL A 135 -16.48 2.59 -2.12
N GLN A 136 -16.02 1.49 -2.70
CA GLN A 136 -16.50 0.17 -2.35
C GLN A 136 -15.66 -0.40 -1.22
N THR A 137 -16.33 -0.78 -0.13
CA THR A 137 -15.69 -1.33 1.07
C THR A 137 -16.66 -2.23 1.84
N TYR A 138 -16.11 -3.21 2.56
CA TYR A 138 -16.84 -3.98 3.58
C TYR A 138 -16.78 -3.31 4.95
N MET A 139 -15.96 -2.26 5.11
CA MET A 139 -15.73 -1.55 6.35
C MET A 139 -16.01 -0.03 6.18
N PRO A 140 -17.25 0.36 5.87
CA PRO A 140 -17.59 1.78 5.61
C PRO A 140 -17.36 2.66 6.83
N GLU A 141 -17.40 2.08 8.03
CA GLU A 141 -17.19 2.77 9.31
C GLU A 141 -15.70 2.84 9.69
N ALA A 142 -14.81 2.26 8.88
CA ALA A 142 -13.37 2.38 9.13
C ALA A 142 -12.96 3.85 9.09
N PHE A 143 -12.29 4.28 10.15
CA PHE A 143 -11.99 5.68 10.41
C PHE A 143 -11.31 6.41 9.24
N PRO A 144 -10.29 5.81 8.56
CA PRO A 144 -9.66 6.45 7.40
C PRO A 144 -10.62 6.63 6.21
N ILE A 145 -11.56 5.71 6.01
CA ILE A 145 -12.54 5.77 4.93
C ILE A 145 -13.59 6.84 5.21
N MET A 146 -14.13 6.82 6.42
CA MET A 146 -15.18 7.75 6.85
C MET A 146 -14.70 9.21 6.83
N THR A 147 -13.54 9.48 7.42
CA THR A 147 -12.97 10.84 7.46
C THR A 147 -12.55 11.34 6.09
N ALA A 148 -12.07 10.44 5.19
CA ALA A 148 -11.80 10.81 3.82
C ALA A 148 -13.08 11.16 3.05
N ALA A 149 -14.17 10.43 3.23
CA ALA A 149 -15.47 10.72 2.63
C ALA A 149 -16.04 12.06 3.10
N GLU A 150 -15.88 12.37 4.38
CA GLU A 150 -16.25 13.64 5.00
C GLU A 150 -15.31 14.80 4.65
N ARG A 151 -14.15 14.52 4.05
CA ARG A 151 -13.04 15.46 3.78
C ARG A 151 -12.49 16.10 5.07
N ASP A 152 -12.59 15.41 6.17
CA ASP A 152 -12.13 15.88 7.47
C ASP A 152 -10.71 15.41 7.77
N TYR A 153 -9.73 16.13 7.21
CA TYR A 153 -8.31 15.88 7.47
C TYR A 153 -7.95 16.06 8.95
N GLN A 154 -8.52 17.07 9.61
CA GLN A 154 -8.16 17.39 10.98
C GLN A 154 -8.54 16.24 11.92
N ARG A 155 -9.75 15.73 11.77
CA ARG A 155 -10.25 14.59 12.54
C ARG A 155 -9.42 13.34 12.26
N PHE A 156 -9.10 13.09 10.98
CA PHE A 156 -8.22 11.99 10.60
C PHE A 156 -6.85 12.12 11.27
N TYR A 157 -6.19 13.27 11.15
CA TYR A 157 -4.86 13.52 11.69
C TYR A 157 -4.79 13.27 13.21
N GLN A 158 -5.75 13.81 13.96
CA GLN A 158 -5.78 13.66 15.43
C GLN A 158 -5.88 12.19 15.87
N ALA A 159 -6.75 11.42 15.23
CA ALA A 159 -6.94 10.02 15.58
C ALA A 159 -5.77 9.14 15.11
N GLU A 160 -5.25 9.39 13.92
CA GLU A 160 -4.07 8.68 13.41
C GLU A 160 -2.83 8.94 14.28
N LEU A 161 -2.62 10.20 14.71
CA LEU A 161 -1.50 10.54 15.58
C LEU A 161 -1.63 9.85 16.95
N LEU A 162 -2.83 9.85 17.54
CA LEU A 162 -3.09 9.14 18.79
C LEU A 162 -2.84 7.64 18.67
N TYR A 163 -3.33 7.03 17.57
CA TYR A 163 -3.08 5.62 17.29
C TYR A 163 -1.56 5.32 17.19
N ARG A 164 -0.81 6.13 16.49
CA ARG A 164 0.65 5.97 16.36
C ARG A 164 1.37 6.14 17.68
N GLN A 165 0.97 7.10 18.48
CA GLN A 165 1.52 7.30 19.82
C GLN A 165 1.27 6.09 20.71
N MET A 166 0.05 5.56 20.73
CA MET A 166 -0.31 4.39 21.54
C MET A 166 0.44 3.10 21.14
N HIS A 167 0.78 2.97 19.85
CA HIS A 167 1.42 1.77 19.31
C HIS A 167 2.92 1.93 19.05
N GLY A 168 3.52 3.06 19.43
CA GLY A 168 4.94 3.31 19.23
C GLY A 168 5.35 3.39 17.76
N TYR A 169 4.54 4.05 16.92
CA TYR A 169 4.84 4.26 15.51
C TYR A 169 5.37 5.68 15.22
N PRO A 170 6.12 5.86 14.12
CA PRO A 170 6.51 7.20 13.67
C PRO A 170 5.29 8.14 13.46
N PRO A 171 5.38 9.44 13.81
CA PRO A 171 6.56 10.18 14.22
C PRO A 171 6.85 10.16 15.73
N CYS A 172 6.07 9.43 16.53
CA CYS A 172 6.22 9.41 17.98
C CYS A 172 7.41 8.58 18.43
N ASN A 173 7.74 7.52 17.69
CA ASN A 173 8.90 6.66 17.87
C ASN A 173 9.58 6.45 16.52
N HIS A 174 10.72 5.78 16.53
CA HIS A 174 11.42 5.28 15.35
C HIS A 174 11.18 3.79 15.15
N LEU A 175 11.27 3.36 13.90
CA LEU A 175 11.23 1.95 13.51
C LEU A 175 12.55 1.57 12.86
N LEU A 176 13.13 0.43 13.27
CA LEU A 176 14.22 -0.20 12.54
C LEU A 176 13.72 -1.54 12.00
N ARG A 177 13.85 -1.74 10.71
CA ARG A 177 13.63 -3.04 10.10
C ARG A 177 14.95 -3.74 9.87
N LEU A 178 15.11 -4.88 10.50
CA LEU A 178 16.26 -5.77 10.36
C LEU A 178 15.82 -6.90 9.42
N LEU A 179 16.30 -6.88 8.18
CA LEU A 179 15.91 -7.83 7.15
C LEU A 179 17.02 -8.84 6.93
N PHE A 180 16.65 -10.10 6.98
CA PHE A 180 17.51 -11.26 6.72
C PHE A 180 17.05 -11.97 5.46
N THR A 181 17.99 -12.39 4.62
CA THR A 181 17.67 -13.18 3.43
C THR A 181 18.67 -14.30 3.23
N ALA A 182 18.17 -15.49 2.83
CA ALA A 182 19.00 -16.64 2.45
C ALA A 182 18.28 -17.51 1.41
N ARG A 183 19.03 -18.42 0.77
CA ARG A 183 18.43 -19.41 -0.15
C ARG A 183 17.81 -20.57 0.60
N ASP A 184 18.43 -21.01 1.71
CA ASP A 184 17.88 -22.03 2.60
C ASP A 184 16.96 -21.40 3.65
N GLN A 185 15.73 -21.92 3.71
CA GLN A 185 14.72 -21.41 4.64
C GLN A 185 15.01 -21.83 6.09
N GLY A 186 15.49 -23.06 6.29
CA GLY A 186 15.79 -23.60 7.62
C GLY A 186 16.92 -22.83 8.26
N ALA A 187 18.05 -22.71 7.56
CA ALA A 187 19.19 -21.94 8.01
C ALA A 187 18.85 -20.46 8.29
N LEU A 188 17.94 -19.87 7.50
CA LEU A 188 17.47 -18.49 7.74
C LEU A 188 16.66 -18.38 9.02
N VAL A 189 15.80 -19.36 9.33
CA VAL A 189 15.02 -19.39 10.57
C VAL A 189 15.94 -19.49 11.79
N GLU A 190 16.88 -20.43 11.77
CA GLU A 190 17.88 -20.62 12.84
C GLU A 190 18.69 -19.33 13.08
N ALA A 191 19.28 -18.78 12.02
CA ALA A 191 20.05 -17.54 12.12
C ALA A 191 19.24 -16.36 12.67
N CYS A 192 17.96 -16.22 12.30
CA CYS A 192 17.12 -15.16 12.86
C CYS A 192 16.80 -15.38 14.34
N GLN A 193 16.70 -16.65 14.79
CA GLN A 193 16.49 -16.97 16.20
C GLN A 193 17.76 -16.67 17.02
N SER A 194 18.92 -17.10 16.55
CA SER A 194 20.19 -16.77 17.16
C SER A 194 20.39 -15.26 17.23
N TYR A 195 20.19 -14.59 16.11
CA TYR A 195 20.33 -13.12 16.09
C TYR A 195 19.39 -12.42 17.09
N HIS A 196 18.16 -12.90 17.24
CA HIS A 196 17.22 -12.35 18.21
C HIS A 196 17.80 -12.41 19.64
N TYR A 197 18.45 -13.52 19.98
CA TYR A 197 19.12 -13.68 21.29
C TYR A 197 20.22 -12.63 21.49
N TYR A 198 21.14 -12.47 20.52
CA TYR A 198 22.20 -11.47 20.60
C TYR A 198 21.65 -10.03 20.65
N LEU A 199 20.62 -9.76 19.86
CA LEU A 199 19.97 -8.45 19.85
C LEU A 199 19.37 -8.09 21.20
N GLN A 200 18.71 -9.05 21.87
CA GLN A 200 18.15 -8.83 23.20
C GLN A 200 19.24 -8.44 24.22
N GLN A 201 20.42 -9.05 24.13
CA GLN A 201 21.55 -8.72 25.02
C GLN A 201 22.08 -7.29 24.79
N GLN A 202 22.10 -6.83 23.54
CA GLN A 202 22.64 -5.52 23.17
C GLN A 202 21.63 -4.39 23.37
N LEU A 203 20.36 -4.64 23.08
CA LEU A 203 19.31 -3.63 23.11
C LEU A 203 18.77 -3.39 24.52
N ALA A 204 18.78 -4.42 25.38
CA ALA A 204 18.18 -4.39 26.73
C ALA A 204 16.77 -3.77 26.71
N ASP A 205 16.53 -2.73 27.51
CA ASP A 205 15.23 -2.04 27.62
C ASP A 205 15.11 -0.82 26.70
N ALA A 206 16.05 -0.59 25.77
CA ALA A 206 16.08 0.60 24.92
C ALA A 206 15.09 0.55 23.73
N GLY A 207 14.39 -0.57 23.54
CA GLY A 207 13.40 -0.71 22.46
C GLY A 207 12.58 -1.99 22.54
N GLU A 208 11.42 -1.97 21.90
CA GLU A 208 10.54 -3.14 21.75
C GLU A 208 10.96 -3.95 20.52
N ILE A 209 11.33 -5.22 20.71
CA ILE A 209 11.67 -6.13 19.63
C ILE A 209 10.41 -6.90 19.20
N CYS A 210 10.02 -6.76 17.93
CA CYS A 210 8.90 -7.46 17.31
C CYS A 210 9.42 -8.49 16.28
N GLY A 211 9.10 -9.75 16.46
CA GLY A 211 9.58 -10.85 15.61
C GLY A 211 10.61 -11.73 16.33
N PRO A 212 11.36 -12.59 15.59
CA PRO A 212 11.48 -12.70 14.14
C PRO A 212 10.23 -13.26 13.45
N ALA A 213 9.86 -12.67 12.32
CA ALA A 213 8.71 -13.08 11.53
C ALA A 213 9.06 -13.17 10.02
N GLU A 214 8.22 -13.83 9.25
CA GLU A 214 8.34 -13.76 7.78
C GLU A 214 8.13 -12.33 7.30
N ALA A 215 8.94 -11.90 6.34
CA ALA A 215 8.68 -10.63 5.66
C ALA A 215 7.40 -10.73 4.82
N PRO A 216 6.68 -9.62 4.57
CA PRO A 216 5.42 -9.61 3.80
C PRO A 216 5.53 -10.28 2.42
N TYR A 217 6.70 -10.22 1.79
CA TYR A 217 7.07 -11.08 0.68
C TYR A 217 8.11 -12.08 1.18
N ALA A 218 7.64 -13.26 1.58
CA ALA A 218 8.47 -14.29 2.21
C ALA A 218 9.58 -14.82 1.29
N ARG A 219 9.42 -14.70 -0.04
CA ARG A 219 10.43 -15.13 -1.02
C ARG A 219 10.48 -14.18 -2.21
N ILE A 220 11.67 -13.69 -2.55
CA ILE A 220 11.96 -12.86 -3.74
C ILE A 220 13.24 -13.37 -4.42
N LYS A 221 13.19 -13.61 -5.75
CA LYS A 221 14.36 -14.04 -6.55
C LYS A 221 15.14 -15.21 -5.92
N ASP A 222 14.41 -16.27 -5.55
CA ASP A 222 14.93 -17.48 -4.91
C ASP A 222 15.58 -17.30 -3.53
N ARG A 223 15.35 -16.17 -2.88
CA ARG A 223 15.79 -15.94 -1.50
C ARG A 223 14.59 -15.82 -0.57
N TRP A 224 14.60 -16.57 0.51
CA TRP A 224 13.69 -16.44 1.62
C TRP A 224 14.00 -15.19 2.41
N ARG A 225 12.99 -14.60 3.05
CA ARG A 225 13.09 -13.33 3.74
C ARG A 225 12.40 -13.39 5.09
N ARG A 226 13.13 -12.99 6.12
CA ARG A 226 12.60 -12.81 7.48
C ARG A 226 12.99 -11.44 8.00
N GLN A 227 12.22 -10.94 8.94
CA GLN A 227 12.46 -9.61 9.50
C GLN A 227 12.26 -9.59 11.02
N ILE A 228 12.97 -8.68 11.66
CA ILE A 228 12.75 -8.23 13.02
C ILE A 228 12.50 -6.73 12.93
N MET A 229 11.51 -6.24 13.68
CA MET A 229 11.25 -4.81 13.81
C MET A 229 11.63 -4.37 15.23
N ILE A 230 12.28 -3.23 15.35
CA ILE A 230 12.54 -2.57 16.64
C ILE A 230 11.77 -1.27 16.66
N LYS A 231 10.99 -1.03 17.72
CA LYS A 231 10.41 0.27 18.04
C LYS A 231 11.22 0.92 19.12
N THR A 232 11.70 2.14 18.89
CA THR A 232 12.64 2.81 19.81
C THR A 232 12.46 4.32 19.80
N THR A 233 12.84 4.96 20.88
CA THR A 233 12.99 6.41 20.98
C THR A 233 14.41 6.88 20.64
N ASP A 234 15.40 5.96 20.71
CA ASP A 234 16.81 6.24 20.37
C ASP A 234 17.25 5.36 19.19
N VAL A 235 17.10 5.92 18.01
CA VAL A 235 17.41 5.24 16.74
C VAL A 235 18.91 4.95 16.59
N HIS A 236 19.78 5.84 17.10
CA HIS A 236 21.24 5.67 16.97
C HIS A 236 21.75 4.54 17.85
N PHE A 237 21.33 4.52 19.10
CA PHE A 237 21.67 3.42 20.01
C PHE A 237 21.14 2.09 19.47
N SER A 238 19.88 2.03 19.04
CA SER A 238 19.28 0.80 18.56
C SER A 238 19.91 0.28 17.26
N ALA A 239 20.32 1.18 16.36
CA ALA A 239 21.04 0.79 15.15
C ALA A 239 22.43 0.25 15.47
N GLN A 240 23.15 0.87 16.41
CA GLN A 240 24.44 0.39 16.88
C GLN A 240 24.33 -0.96 17.60
N ALA A 241 23.33 -1.13 18.46
CA ALA A 241 23.05 -2.40 19.12
C ALA A 241 22.76 -3.53 18.11
N ALA A 242 21.97 -3.23 17.08
CA ALA A 242 21.67 -4.18 16.00
C ALA A 242 22.91 -4.58 15.20
N GLU A 243 23.80 -3.64 14.89
CA GLU A 243 25.06 -3.90 14.20
C GLU A 243 26.02 -4.71 15.07
N THR A 244 26.14 -4.35 16.36
CA THR A 244 26.99 -5.08 17.31
C THR A 244 26.50 -6.51 17.49
N ALA A 245 25.19 -6.72 17.63
CA ALA A 245 24.59 -8.06 17.72
C ALA A 245 24.92 -8.91 16.49
N TRP A 246 24.88 -8.32 15.28
CA TRP A 246 25.25 -9.00 14.05
C TRP A 246 26.72 -9.40 14.02
N GLN A 247 27.61 -8.49 14.38
CA GLN A 247 29.06 -8.73 14.43
C GLN A 247 29.43 -9.80 15.45
N THR A 248 28.84 -9.76 16.64
CA THR A 248 29.06 -10.75 17.69
C THR A 248 28.60 -12.13 17.22
N MET A 249 27.40 -12.24 16.66
CA MET A 249 26.90 -13.51 16.12
C MET A 249 27.81 -14.08 15.01
N GLN A 250 28.32 -13.21 14.10
CA GLN A 250 29.26 -13.65 13.05
C GLN A 250 30.59 -14.19 13.60
N GLN A 251 31.03 -13.71 14.74
CA GLN A 251 32.28 -14.17 15.39
C GLN A 251 32.08 -15.49 16.17
N GLU A 252 30.91 -15.67 16.78
CA GLU A 252 30.63 -16.81 17.66
C GLU A 252 29.96 -17.98 16.93
N GLU A 253 29.27 -17.73 15.83
CA GLU A 253 28.53 -18.75 15.07
C GLU A 253 29.02 -18.95 13.64
N HIS A 254 28.91 -20.20 13.17
CA HIS A 254 29.17 -20.54 11.78
C HIS A 254 27.92 -20.26 10.93
N LEU A 255 27.76 -19.02 10.48
CA LEU A 255 26.64 -18.64 9.64
C LEU A 255 26.81 -19.18 8.22
N PRO A 256 25.72 -19.62 7.57
CA PRO A 256 25.73 -19.91 6.14
C PRO A 256 26.21 -18.70 5.34
N PRO A 257 27.11 -18.91 4.37
CA PRO A 257 27.80 -17.83 3.65
C PRO A 257 26.89 -16.97 2.78
N ASP A 258 25.67 -17.43 2.51
CA ASP A 258 24.69 -16.72 1.70
C ASP A 258 23.65 -15.93 2.52
N ILE A 259 23.75 -15.92 3.84
CA ILE A 259 22.90 -15.05 4.67
C ILE A 259 23.29 -13.58 4.46
N MET A 260 22.31 -12.76 4.11
CA MET A 260 22.48 -11.31 4.00
C MET A 260 21.62 -10.63 5.07
N PHE A 261 22.20 -9.64 5.69
CA PHE A 261 21.57 -8.79 6.70
C PHE A 261 21.54 -7.34 6.23
N SER A 262 20.46 -6.62 6.55
CA SER A 262 20.37 -5.19 6.30
C SER A 262 19.49 -4.51 7.33
N ILE A 263 19.87 -3.28 7.69
CA ILE A 263 19.14 -2.38 8.60
C ILE A 263 18.50 -1.27 7.75
N ASP A 264 17.21 -1.01 7.97
CA ASP A 264 16.45 0.05 7.32
C ASP A 264 15.78 0.88 8.43
N ILE A 265 16.17 2.14 8.52
CA ILE A 265 15.70 3.07 9.56
C ILE A 265 14.48 3.81 9.04
N ASP A 266 13.42 3.88 9.85
CA ASP A 266 12.13 4.47 9.51
C ASP A 266 11.62 4.04 8.12
N PRO A 267 11.50 2.71 7.89
CA PRO A 267 11.16 2.20 6.57
C PRO A 267 9.85 2.79 6.06
N MET A 268 9.89 3.31 4.84
CA MET A 268 8.72 3.89 4.18
C MET A 268 7.62 2.85 3.89
N SER A 269 7.96 1.57 4.03
CA SER A 269 7.06 0.44 3.85
C SER A 269 7.60 -0.76 4.63
N ALA A 270 6.71 -1.51 5.25
CA ALA A 270 7.05 -2.80 5.85
C ALA A 270 7.35 -3.89 4.80
N PHE A 271 7.20 -3.58 3.51
CA PHE A 271 7.36 -4.51 2.38
C PHE A 271 8.75 -4.46 1.75
#